data_caaddc6e64191e9126c2e2501b57ebf1
#
_entry.id   caaddc6e64191e9126c2e2501b57ebf1
#
_cell.length_a   1.000
_cell.length_b   1.000
_cell.length_c   1.000
_cell.angle_alpha   90.00
_cell.angle_beta   90.00
_cell.angle_gamma   90.00
#
_symmetry.space_group_name_H-M   'P 1'
#
loop_
_entity.id
_entity.type
_entity.pdbx_description
1 polymer ?
#
loop_
_entity_poly.entity_id
_entity_poly.type
_entity_poly.pdbx_seq_one_letter_code
_entity_poly.pdbx_strand_id
1 'polypeptide(L)'
;MHMRGINFVLGLGVALGLLAGCQAASPATKQASSQSSKTSAKSVHSSAKHQSQARPYQHWHTVKDVHLPILMYHSISSGNQLRVPAKEFKTEMTYLKTHGYRTLTANEAVYALKHRRIPQKKIVWITLDDSYKDNMTAAWPILKQTHQHATINFITGFTHKKNHLTLADAKRMQASGNIDFQSHTVRHLDLNNLTYQVQLTELSSSKKWLDHNLQQNTQVICYPAGRANQQTIKADKQAGYQYALSTAPGIATSTQNPYNLTRQRVVPGMSLTAFQTLLTSNN
;
A
#
# COMPACT_ATOMS: atom_id res chain seq x y z
N MET A 1 -17.96 -46.13 34.91
CA MET A 1 -19.37 -46.55 34.92
C MET A 1 -20.14 -45.74 33.88
N HIS A 2 -20.68 -46.45 32.91
CA HIS A 2 -21.61 -46.10 31.84
C HIS A 2 -21.18 -45.20 30.69
N MET A 3 -20.82 -45.91 29.63
CA MET A 3 -20.93 -45.54 28.20
C MET A 3 -22.39 -45.26 27.80
N ARG A 4 -22.63 -44.36 26.91
CA ARG A 4 -23.70 -44.45 25.91
C ARG A 4 -23.27 -43.76 24.63
N GLY A 5 -23.01 -44.60 23.61
CA GLY A 5 -22.93 -44.18 22.23
C GLY A 5 -24.32 -44.05 21.61
N ILE A 6 -24.44 -43.21 20.60
CA ILE A 6 -25.56 -43.25 19.66
C ILE A 6 -24.98 -43.13 18.25
N ASN A 7 -25.11 -44.22 17.50
CA ASN A 7 -25.03 -44.28 16.03
C ASN A 7 -26.37 -43.81 15.43
N PHE A 8 -26.33 -43.19 14.23
CA PHE A 8 -27.38 -43.32 13.20
C PHE A 8 -26.90 -42.53 11.97
N VAL A 9 -26.74 -43.10 10.90
CA VAL A 9 -27.38 -43.86 9.80
C VAL A 9 -27.30 -43.06 8.49
N LEU A 10 -26.75 -43.74 7.48
CA LEU A 10 -26.68 -43.39 6.06
C LEU A 10 -28.07 -43.07 5.46
N GLY A 11 -28.10 -42.13 4.54
CA GLY A 11 -29.19 -41.95 3.60
C GLY A 11 -28.65 -41.69 2.20
N LEU A 12 -28.59 -42.80 1.42
CA LEU A 12 -28.28 -42.80 -0.02
C LEU A 12 -29.58 -42.47 -0.77
N GLY A 13 -29.56 -41.47 -1.62
CA GLY A 13 -30.65 -41.14 -2.52
C GLY A 13 -30.17 -40.91 -3.95
N VAL A 14 -30.23 -41.94 -4.76
CA VAL A 14 -30.08 -41.93 -6.21
C VAL A 14 -31.41 -41.55 -6.86
N ALA A 15 -31.41 -40.60 -7.77
CA ALA A 15 -32.50 -40.41 -8.73
C ALA A 15 -31.90 -40.13 -10.12
N LEU A 16 -32.04 -41.13 -10.98
CA LEU A 16 -31.96 -41.07 -12.46
C LEU A 16 -33.24 -40.49 -13.05
N GLY A 17 -33.10 -39.81 -14.17
CA GLY A 17 -34.21 -39.45 -15.07
C GLY A 17 -33.75 -38.44 -16.10
N LEU A 18 -33.43 -38.85 -17.21
CA LEU A 18 -33.96 -39.22 -18.54
C LEU A 18 -33.99 -38.09 -19.55
N LEU A 19 -33.33 -38.37 -20.66
CA LEU A 19 -33.16 -37.68 -21.93
C LEU A 19 -34.49 -37.37 -22.63
N ALA A 20 -34.58 -36.24 -23.31
CA ALA A 20 -35.27 -36.10 -24.60
C ALA A 20 -34.69 -34.95 -25.38
N GLY A 21 -34.17 -35.21 -26.45
CA GLY A 21 -33.75 -34.61 -27.65
C GLY A 21 -34.89 -34.15 -28.55
N CYS A 22 -34.63 -33.07 -29.27
CA CYS A 22 -35.25 -32.81 -30.57
C CYS A 22 -34.31 -32.00 -31.44
N GLN A 23 -34.10 -32.54 -32.66
CA GLN A 23 -33.33 -32.01 -33.78
C GLN A 23 -34.13 -31.07 -34.66
N ALA A 24 -33.38 -30.33 -35.50
CA ALA A 24 -33.66 -29.83 -36.85
C ALA A 24 -34.47 -28.53 -36.94
N ALA A 25 -34.09 -27.51 -37.73
CA ALA A 25 -33.76 -27.49 -39.15
C ALA A 25 -33.24 -26.10 -39.55
N SER A 26 -32.26 -26.03 -40.45
CA SER A 26 -32.01 -24.88 -41.32
C SER A 26 -32.95 -24.90 -42.53
N PRO A 27 -33.24 -23.76 -43.15
CA PRO A 27 -32.98 -23.66 -44.59
C PRO A 27 -32.39 -22.35 -45.14
N ALA A 28 -31.41 -22.54 -46.00
CA ALA A 28 -31.19 -22.03 -47.35
C ALA A 28 -31.37 -20.54 -47.70
N THR A 29 -30.24 -19.96 -48.06
CA THR A 29 -29.89 -19.16 -49.25
C THR A 29 -30.96 -18.40 -50.01
N LYS A 30 -30.76 -17.06 -50.15
CA LYS A 30 -31.00 -16.36 -51.46
C LYS A 30 -29.95 -15.26 -51.65
N GLN A 31 -29.16 -15.43 -52.72
CA GLN A 31 -28.37 -14.41 -53.39
C GLN A 31 -29.29 -13.40 -54.07
N ALA A 32 -28.95 -12.13 -54.01
CA ALA A 32 -29.33 -11.14 -55.01
C ALA A 32 -28.21 -10.11 -55.16
N SER A 33 -27.88 -9.89 -56.41
CA SER A 33 -26.76 -9.20 -57.02
C SER A 33 -26.82 -7.66 -56.91
N SER A 34 -25.61 -7.09 -56.85
CA SER A 34 -25.10 -5.88 -57.51
C SER A 34 -25.93 -4.61 -57.57
N GLN A 35 -25.35 -3.55 -57.00
CA GLN A 35 -25.05 -2.35 -57.82
C GLN A 35 -23.99 -1.47 -57.16
N SER A 36 -22.96 -1.16 -57.91
CA SER A 36 -21.85 -0.27 -57.66
C SER A 36 -22.33 1.19 -57.67
N SER A 37 -22.07 1.94 -56.61
CA SER A 37 -22.01 3.39 -56.69
C SER A 37 -20.73 3.88 -56.00
N LYS A 38 -19.81 4.37 -56.82
CA LYS A 38 -18.61 5.11 -56.41
C LYS A 38 -19.03 6.39 -55.70
N THR A 39 -18.75 6.50 -54.42
CA THR A 39 -18.77 7.79 -53.75
C THR A 39 -17.38 8.01 -53.16
N SER A 40 -16.72 9.10 -53.58
CA SER A 40 -15.42 9.55 -53.15
C SER A 40 -15.40 9.75 -51.62
N ALA A 41 -14.66 8.93 -50.91
CA ALA A 41 -14.35 9.15 -49.51
C ALA A 41 -13.26 10.22 -49.42
N LYS A 42 -13.66 11.42 -48.97
CA LYS A 42 -12.78 12.50 -48.54
C LYS A 42 -12.06 12.02 -47.28
N SER A 43 -10.76 11.78 -47.40
CA SER A 43 -9.87 11.44 -46.28
C SER A 43 -9.86 12.60 -45.31
N VAL A 44 -10.60 12.46 -44.20
CA VAL A 44 -10.47 13.33 -43.05
C VAL A 44 -9.25 12.83 -42.25
N HIS A 45 -8.10 13.50 -42.40
CA HIS A 45 -6.97 13.34 -41.53
C HIS A 45 -7.38 13.85 -40.14
N SER A 46 -7.85 12.92 -39.30
CA SER A 46 -7.96 13.15 -37.86
C SER A 46 -6.55 13.19 -37.31
N SER A 47 -6.02 14.41 -37.15
CA SER A 47 -4.83 14.67 -36.33
C SER A 47 -5.16 14.30 -34.89
N ALA A 48 -4.95 13.04 -34.53
CA ALA A 48 -4.91 12.66 -33.13
C ALA A 48 -3.79 13.47 -32.46
N LYS A 49 -4.16 14.54 -31.77
CA LYS A 49 -3.27 15.23 -30.84
C LYS A 49 -2.78 14.18 -29.87
N HIS A 50 -1.52 13.75 -30.02
CA HIS A 50 -0.78 13.08 -28.99
C HIS A 50 -0.77 14.02 -27.79
N GLN A 51 -1.73 13.86 -26.87
CA GLN A 51 -1.55 14.36 -25.51
C GLN A 51 -0.31 13.66 -24.97
N SER A 52 0.81 14.39 -24.94
CA SER A 52 2.00 13.95 -24.26
C SER A 52 1.58 13.68 -22.80
N GLN A 53 1.50 12.39 -22.44
CA GLN A 53 1.33 12.02 -21.03
C GLN A 53 2.51 12.68 -20.29
N ALA A 54 2.23 13.70 -19.50
CA ALA A 54 3.22 14.39 -18.70
C ALA A 54 3.94 13.31 -17.87
N ARG A 55 5.26 13.17 -18.09
CA ARG A 55 6.05 12.19 -17.34
C ARG A 55 5.98 12.60 -15.87
N PRO A 56 5.48 11.76 -14.95
CA PRO A 56 5.46 12.11 -13.55
C PRO A 56 6.89 12.46 -13.10
N TYR A 57 7.02 13.48 -12.23
CA TYR A 57 8.29 13.89 -11.63
C TYR A 57 9.35 14.49 -12.58
N GLN A 58 8.99 14.96 -13.80
CA GLN A 58 9.94 15.55 -14.76
C GLN A 58 10.70 16.78 -14.20
N HIS A 59 10.08 17.51 -13.27
CA HIS A 59 10.69 18.71 -12.63
C HIS A 59 11.55 18.39 -11.39
N TRP A 60 11.73 17.10 -11.05
CA TRP A 60 12.54 16.74 -9.91
C TRP A 60 14.02 16.81 -10.24
N HIS A 61 14.83 17.26 -9.27
CA HIS A 61 16.27 17.43 -9.42
C HIS A 61 17.02 16.13 -9.19
N THR A 62 18.04 15.86 -10.02
CA THR A 62 18.96 14.74 -9.81
C THR A 62 19.93 15.08 -8.67
N VAL A 63 20.16 14.11 -7.79
CA VAL A 63 21.12 14.20 -6.68
C VAL A 63 22.08 13.00 -6.71
N LYS A 64 23.25 13.12 -6.06
CA LYS A 64 24.23 12.03 -5.95
C LYS A 64 23.66 10.89 -5.09
N ASP A 65 23.03 11.23 -3.98
CA ASP A 65 22.36 10.31 -3.09
C ASP A 65 21.10 10.99 -2.49
N VAL A 66 20.06 10.22 -2.28
CA VAL A 66 18.84 10.67 -1.59
C VAL A 66 19.00 10.37 -0.11
N HIS A 67 18.82 11.38 0.73
CA HIS A 67 18.69 11.24 2.17
C HIS A 67 17.22 11.50 2.53
N LEU A 68 16.50 10.45 2.89
CA LEU A 68 15.05 10.49 3.14
C LEU A 68 14.76 10.08 4.60
N PRO A 69 14.52 11.02 5.49
CA PRO A 69 13.94 10.70 6.79
C PRO A 69 12.57 10.02 6.60
N ILE A 70 12.43 8.78 7.08
CA ILE A 70 11.17 8.03 7.09
C ILE A 70 10.68 7.99 8.53
N LEU A 71 9.70 8.82 8.87
CA LEU A 71 9.16 8.88 10.22
C LEU A 71 8.26 7.67 10.50
N MET A 72 8.51 6.99 11.61
CA MET A 72 7.77 5.80 12.03
C MET A 72 6.86 6.12 13.21
N TYR A 73 5.59 6.27 12.92
CA TYR A 73 4.48 6.34 13.88
C TYR A 73 3.69 5.04 13.89
N HIS A 74 2.75 4.91 14.83
CA HIS A 74 1.77 3.83 14.86
C HIS A 74 0.38 4.42 15.19
N SER A 75 -0.02 4.41 16.46
CA SER A 75 -1.29 4.97 16.93
C SER A 75 -1.14 6.46 17.31
N ILE A 76 -2.11 7.28 16.93
CA ILE A 76 -2.16 8.70 17.34
C ILE A 76 -3.16 8.85 18.49
N SER A 77 -2.71 8.44 19.67
CA SER A 77 -3.48 8.43 20.92
C SER A 77 -2.53 8.47 22.10
N SER A 78 -3.05 8.43 23.34
CA SER A 78 -2.25 8.31 24.55
C SER A 78 -2.11 6.86 25.00
N GLY A 79 -1.01 6.51 25.66
CA GLY A 79 -0.78 5.17 26.21
C GLY A 79 0.69 4.75 26.26
N ASN A 80 1.04 3.66 25.56
CA ASN A 80 2.39 3.10 25.56
C ASN A 80 3.31 3.78 24.51
N GLN A 81 4.53 3.25 24.37
CA GLN A 81 5.57 3.77 23.44
C GLN A 81 5.23 3.72 21.93
N LEU A 82 4.12 3.10 21.56
CA LEU A 82 3.61 3.11 20.17
C LEU A 82 2.53 4.19 19.95
N ARG A 83 2.21 4.97 20.97
CA ARG A 83 1.08 5.89 20.96
C ARG A 83 1.55 7.33 21.15
N VAL A 84 1.62 8.08 20.05
CA VAL A 84 1.94 9.52 20.09
C VAL A 84 0.65 10.31 20.29
N PRO A 85 0.54 11.16 21.34
CA PRO A 85 -0.64 11.98 21.55
C PRO A 85 -0.93 12.91 20.37
N ALA A 86 -2.22 13.11 20.05
CA ALA A 86 -2.65 13.92 18.92
C ALA A 86 -2.11 15.37 18.97
N LYS A 87 -1.94 15.93 20.18
CA LYS A 87 -1.34 17.26 20.38
C LYS A 87 0.13 17.29 19.92
N GLU A 88 0.92 16.28 20.28
CA GLU A 88 2.32 16.16 19.89
C GLU A 88 2.42 15.97 18.37
N PHE A 89 1.68 15.01 17.82
CA PHE A 89 1.59 14.80 16.36
C PHE A 89 1.22 16.08 15.59
N LYS A 90 0.25 16.85 16.09
CA LYS A 90 -0.12 18.14 15.49
C LYS A 90 1.04 19.15 15.52
N THR A 91 1.79 19.21 16.62
CA THR A 91 2.97 20.10 16.74
C THR A 91 4.04 19.72 15.74
N GLU A 92 4.33 18.43 15.58
CA GLU A 92 5.31 17.88 14.64
C GLU A 92 4.89 18.12 13.17
N MET A 93 3.64 17.87 12.82
CA MET A 93 3.12 18.15 11.48
C MET A 93 3.10 19.66 11.16
N THR A 94 2.80 20.49 12.15
CA THR A 94 2.88 21.96 12.03
C THR A 94 4.33 22.40 11.81
N TYR A 95 5.28 21.81 12.52
CA TYR A 95 6.71 22.07 12.31
C TYR A 95 7.13 21.75 10.87
N LEU A 96 6.78 20.56 10.36
CA LEU A 96 7.10 20.18 8.99
C LEU A 96 6.56 21.22 7.99
N LYS A 97 5.30 21.64 8.15
CA LYS A 97 4.67 22.66 7.32
C LYS A 97 5.41 24.01 7.36
N THR A 98 5.64 24.53 8.56
CA THR A 98 6.20 25.88 8.74
C THR A 98 7.67 25.96 8.36
N HIS A 99 8.38 24.83 8.34
CA HIS A 99 9.79 24.75 7.94
C HIS A 99 10.00 24.29 6.49
N GLY A 100 8.91 24.21 5.71
CA GLY A 100 8.98 23.93 4.28
C GLY A 100 9.35 22.50 3.92
N TYR A 101 9.07 21.53 4.80
CA TYR A 101 9.21 20.12 4.45
C TYR A 101 8.08 19.68 3.52
N ARG A 102 8.44 18.98 2.44
CA ARG A 102 7.49 18.28 1.58
C ARG A 102 7.39 16.82 2.02
N THR A 103 6.20 16.40 2.39
CA THR A 103 5.90 15.01 2.65
C THR A 103 5.70 14.27 1.33
N LEU A 104 6.35 13.11 1.19
CA LEU A 104 6.26 12.28 0.00
C LEU A 104 5.18 11.20 0.17
N THR A 105 4.50 10.89 -0.92
CA THR A 105 3.73 9.65 -1.04
C THR A 105 4.67 8.45 -1.14
N ALA A 106 4.18 7.22 -0.90
CA ALA A 106 4.99 6.02 -1.10
C ALA A 106 5.55 5.92 -2.52
N ASN A 107 4.75 6.25 -3.55
CA ASN A 107 5.20 6.26 -4.94
C ASN A 107 6.31 7.30 -5.19
N GLU A 108 6.18 8.49 -4.60
CA GLU A 108 7.21 9.52 -4.66
C GLU A 108 8.50 9.10 -3.95
N ALA A 109 8.39 8.49 -2.77
CA ALA A 109 9.53 8.00 -2.01
C ALA A 109 10.28 6.89 -2.78
N VAL A 110 9.55 5.91 -3.31
CA VAL A 110 10.10 4.85 -4.18
C VAL A 110 10.79 5.45 -5.41
N TYR A 111 10.14 6.41 -6.08
CA TYR A 111 10.72 7.08 -7.24
C TYR A 111 12.01 7.84 -6.88
N ALA A 112 11.99 8.59 -5.77
CA ALA A 112 13.16 9.32 -5.30
C ALA A 112 14.36 8.41 -5.06
N LEU A 113 14.17 7.35 -4.28
CA LEU A 113 15.23 6.39 -3.94
C LEU A 113 15.74 5.64 -5.18
N LYS A 114 14.85 5.22 -6.08
CA LYS A 114 15.20 4.46 -7.28
C LYS A 114 15.95 5.28 -8.33
N HIS A 115 15.53 6.52 -8.53
CA HIS A 115 16.03 7.36 -9.64
C HIS A 115 16.99 8.46 -9.18
N ARG A 116 17.24 8.57 -7.87
CA ARG A 116 18.06 9.63 -7.26
C ARG A 116 17.60 11.03 -7.67
N ARG A 117 16.27 11.23 -7.58
CA ARG A 117 15.64 12.52 -7.91
C ARG A 117 14.73 12.96 -6.79
N ILE A 118 14.76 14.26 -6.46
CA ILE A 118 13.98 14.84 -5.37
C ILE A 118 13.26 16.11 -5.85
N PRO A 119 12.05 16.40 -5.32
CA PRO A 119 11.33 17.62 -5.68
C PRO A 119 11.95 18.89 -5.08
N GLN A 120 12.58 18.77 -3.91
CA GLN A 120 13.25 19.82 -3.16
C GLN A 120 14.17 19.18 -2.09
N LYS A 121 15.02 20.01 -1.43
CA LYS A 121 15.99 19.51 -0.42
C LYS A 121 15.32 18.98 0.86
N LYS A 122 14.29 19.66 1.37
CA LYS A 122 13.58 19.26 2.59
C LYS A 122 12.43 18.31 2.25
N ILE A 123 12.72 17.02 2.22
CA ILE A 123 11.73 15.96 2.01
C ILE A 123 11.64 15.07 3.25
N VAL A 124 10.49 14.46 3.47
CA VAL A 124 10.24 13.50 4.55
C VAL A 124 9.14 12.53 4.12
N TRP A 125 9.19 11.30 4.58
CA TRP A 125 8.13 10.32 4.38
C TRP A 125 7.53 9.94 5.72
N ILE A 126 6.25 10.26 5.93
CA ILE A 126 5.52 9.92 7.16
C ILE A 126 4.89 8.54 6.98
N THR A 127 5.19 7.61 7.88
CA THR A 127 4.58 6.28 7.92
C THR A 127 3.86 6.04 9.24
N LEU A 128 2.67 5.40 9.17
CA LEU A 128 1.90 4.95 10.34
C LEU A 128 1.69 3.44 10.20
N ASP A 129 2.25 2.68 11.14
CA ASP A 129 2.16 1.22 11.14
C ASP A 129 0.86 0.73 11.79
N ASP A 130 0.52 -0.53 11.56
CA ASP A 130 -0.57 -1.31 12.18
C ASP A 130 -1.99 -0.93 11.77
N SER A 131 -2.21 0.11 10.97
CA SER A 131 -3.56 0.53 10.54
C SER A 131 -4.57 0.73 11.70
N TYR A 132 -4.14 1.36 12.81
CA TYR A 132 -5.02 1.68 13.93
C TYR A 132 -6.18 2.61 13.52
N LYS A 133 -7.34 2.46 14.20
CA LYS A 133 -8.53 3.29 13.93
C LYS A 133 -8.29 4.78 14.15
N ASP A 134 -7.42 5.14 15.09
CA ASP A 134 -7.08 6.53 15.38
C ASP A 134 -6.24 7.19 14.27
N ASN A 135 -5.68 6.45 13.35
CA ASN A 135 -5.11 7.03 12.14
C ASN A 135 -6.17 7.78 11.32
N MET A 136 -7.43 7.31 11.33
CA MET A 136 -8.55 8.00 10.70
C MET A 136 -9.13 9.11 11.58
N THR A 137 -9.28 8.87 12.89
CA THR A 137 -10.04 9.77 13.76
C THR A 137 -9.20 10.89 14.36
N ALA A 138 -7.89 10.71 14.46
CA ALA A 138 -6.95 11.67 15.01
C ALA A 138 -5.87 12.13 14.01
N ALA A 139 -5.12 11.21 13.37
CA ALA A 139 -4.03 11.60 12.48
C ALA A 139 -4.55 12.28 11.20
N TRP A 140 -5.50 11.67 10.51
CA TRP A 140 -5.97 12.17 9.21
C TRP A 140 -6.54 13.61 9.25
N PRO A 141 -7.36 14.04 10.22
CA PRO A 141 -7.77 15.46 10.34
C PRO A 141 -6.59 16.41 10.47
N ILE A 142 -5.56 16.04 11.25
CA ILE A 142 -4.35 16.85 11.44
C ILE A 142 -3.56 16.94 10.13
N LEU A 143 -3.34 15.83 9.44
CA LEU A 143 -2.65 15.78 8.15
C LEU A 143 -3.34 16.67 7.10
N LYS A 144 -4.68 16.65 7.05
CA LYS A 144 -5.46 17.55 6.17
C LYS A 144 -5.26 19.02 6.53
N GLN A 145 -5.35 19.38 7.82
CA GLN A 145 -5.18 20.75 8.29
C GLN A 145 -3.78 21.29 8.01
N THR A 146 -2.78 20.42 8.10
CA THR A 146 -1.38 20.81 7.89
C THR A 146 -0.93 20.62 6.44
N HIS A 147 -1.78 20.08 5.57
CA HIS A 147 -1.48 19.75 4.16
C HIS A 147 -0.30 18.78 4.04
N GLN A 148 -0.20 17.83 4.97
CA GLN A 148 0.79 16.77 4.92
C GLN A 148 0.20 15.49 4.34
N HIS A 149 1.06 14.67 3.75
CA HIS A 149 0.74 13.33 3.25
C HIS A 149 1.37 12.27 4.17
N ALA A 150 0.70 11.14 4.35
CA ALA A 150 1.26 10.00 5.07
C ALA A 150 0.88 8.68 4.39
N THR A 151 1.72 7.67 4.60
CA THR A 151 1.48 6.29 4.21
C THR A 151 1.07 5.47 5.43
N ILE A 152 -0.01 4.70 5.31
CA ILE A 152 -0.38 3.73 6.34
C ILE A 152 0.08 2.35 5.89
N ASN A 153 0.93 1.71 6.70
CA ASN A 153 1.33 0.33 6.52
C ASN A 153 0.22 -0.58 7.07
N PHE A 154 -0.53 -1.21 6.17
CA PHE A 154 -1.84 -1.78 6.42
C PHE A 154 -1.80 -3.29 6.65
N ILE A 155 -2.32 -3.75 7.80
CA ILE A 155 -2.47 -5.16 8.13
C ILE A 155 -3.80 -5.64 7.52
N THR A 156 -3.73 -6.35 6.40
CA THR A 156 -4.94 -6.65 5.60
C THR A 156 -5.92 -7.59 6.27
N GLY A 157 -5.47 -8.46 7.17
CA GLY A 157 -6.32 -9.35 7.95
C GLY A 157 -7.00 -8.70 9.16
N PHE A 158 -6.70 -7.41 9.46
CA PHE A 158 -7.26 -6.75 10.67
C PHE A 158 -8.46 -5.85 10.37
N THR A 159 -8.95 -5.82 9.16
CA THR A 159 -10.07 -4.98 8.73
C THR A 159 -11.38 -5.17 9.50
N HIS A 160 -11.52 -6.28 10.20
CA HIS A 160 -12.68 -6.58 11.06
C HIS A 160 -12.42 -6.35 12.55
N LYS A 161 -11.21 -5.98 12.93
CA LYS A 161 -10.88 -5.70 14.33
C LYS A 161 -11.36 -4.31 14.73
N LYS A 162 -12.03 -4.19 15.88
CA LYS A 162 -12.65 -2.95 16.38
C LYS A 162 -11.72 -1.73 16.38
N ASN A 163 -10.45 -1.94 16.71
CA ASN A 163 -9.47 -0.85 16.86
C ASN A 163 -8.61 -0.61 15.61
N HIS A 164 -8.99 -1.19 14.46
CA HIS A 164 -8.28 -1.05 13.20
C HIS A 164 -9.17 -0.44 12.12
N LEU A 165 -8.56 0.07 11.07
CA LEU A 165 -9.26 0.60 9.90
C LEU A 165 -9.99 -0.51 9.16
N THR A 166 -11.23 -0.25 8.78
CA THR A 166 -11.98 -1.09 7.84
C THR A 166 -11.54 -0.78 6.40
N LEU A 167 -11.93 -1.63 5.45
CA LEU A 167 -11.74 -1.34 4.02
C LEU A 167 -12.46 -0.05 3.59
N ALA A 168 -13.65 0.21 4.12
CA ALA A 168 -14.38 1.45 3.83
C ALA A 168 -13.63 2.69 4.33
N ASP A 169 -13.02 2.62 5.52
CA ASP A 169 -12.16 3.68 6.05
C ASP A 169 -10.96 3.93 5.12
N ALA A 170 -10.28 2.85 4.72
CA ALA A 170 -9.11 2.94 3.86
C ALA A 170 -9.46 3.59 2.51
N LYS A 171 -10.52 3.17 1.85
CA LYS A 171 -11.01 3.77 0.60
C LYS A 171 -11.34 5.25 0.75
N ARG A 172 -12.01 5.63 1.85
CA ARG A 172 -12.35 7.02 2.14
C ARG A 172 -11.11 7.89 2.37
N MET A 173 -10.13 7.36 3.09
CA MET A 173 -8.87 8.07 3.36
C MET A 173 -8.03 8.20 2.09
N GLN A 174 -7.91 7.16 1.28
CA GLN A 174 -7.20 7.18 0.00
C GLN A 174 -7.81 8.21 -0.97
N ALA A 175 -9.13 8.26 -1.07
CA ALA A 175 -9.83 9.20 -1.94
C ALA A 175 -9.59 10.67 -1.58
N SER A 176 -9.13 10.98 -0.37
CA SER A 176 -8.78 12.36 0.04
C SER A 176 -7.47 12.88 -0.56
N GLY A 177 -6.62 11.99 -1.08
CA GLY A 177 -5.30 12.33 -1.59
C GLY A 177 -4.23 12.63 -0.53
N ASN A 178 -4.57 12.59 0.77
CA ASN A 178 -3.62 12.81 1.87
C ASN A 178 -3.00 11.53 2.43
N ILE A 179 -3.59 10.37 2.10
CA ILE A 179 -3.17 9.07 2.62
C ILE A 179 -3.01 8.10 1.46
N ASP A 180 -1.92 7.37 1.46
CA ASP A 180 -1.78 6.15 0.70
C ASP A 180 -1.56 4.94 1.62
N PHE A 181 -1.61 3.74 1.06
CA PHE A 181 -1.51 2.50 1.81
C PHE A 181 -0.42 1.61 1.22
N GLN A 182 0.40 1.04 2.11
CA GLN A 182 1.38 0.03 1.78
C GLN A 182 1.19 -1.20 2.68
N SER A 183 1.90 -2.27 2.42
CA SER A 183 1.68 -3.55 3.09
C SER A 183 2.33 -3.62 4.49
N HIS A 184 1.60 -4.23 5.44
CA HIS A 184 2.14 -4.67 6.72
C HIS A 184 1.76 -6.13 7.01
N THR A 185 1.80 -6.97 5.96
CA THR A 185 1.41 -8.38 5.94
C THR A 185 -0.11 -8.61 6.15
N VAL A 186 -0.52 -9.87 6.21
CA VAL A 186 -1.92 -10.24 6.50
C VAL A 186 -2.19 -10.30 8.00
N ARG A 187 -1.32 -10.97 8.77
CA ARG A 187 -1.56 -11.29 10.19
C ARG A 187 -0.60 -10.63 11.17
N HIS A 188 0.35 -9.82 10.67
CA HIS A 188 1.36 -9.16 11.50
C HIS A 188 2.22 -10.17 12.31
N LEU A 189 2.66 -11.24 11.68
CA LEU A 189 3.53 -12.23 12.29
C LEU A 189 5.01 -11.86 12.12
N ASP A 190 5.85 -12.25 13.06
CA ASP A 190 7.31 -12.13 12.96
C ASP A 190 7.82 -12.98 11.79
N LEU A 191 8.09 -12.37 10.64
CA LEU A 191 8.41 -13.08 9.41
C LEU A 191 9.64 -14.00 9.55
N ASN A 192 10.68 -13.55 10.26
CA ASN A 192 11.91 -14.34 10.47
C ASN A 192 11.70 -15.66 11.23
N ASN A 193 10.56 -15.84 11.89
CA ASN A 193 10.21 -17.05 12.62
C ASN A 193 9.33 -18.01 11.79
N LEU A 194 9.02 -17.64 10.54
CA LEU A 194 8.13 -18.41 9.67
C LEU A 194 8.92 -19.17 8.59
N THR A 195 8.35 -20.26 8.10
CA THR A 195 8.89 -20.93 6.92
C THR A 195 8.77 -20.01 5.69
N TYR A 196 9.63 -20.21 4.71
CA TYR A 196 9.61 -19.45 3.46
C TYR A 196 8.22 -19.39 2.81
N GLN A 197 7.53 -20.53 2.73
CA GLN A 197 6.21 -20.61 2.11
C GLN A 197 5.17 -19.77 2.86
N VAL A 198 5.21 -19.77 4.18
CA VAL A 198 4.31 -18.93 4.99
C VAL A 198 4.65 -17.45 4.83
N GLN A 199 5.94 -17.08 4.82
CA GLN A 199 6.36 -15.71 4.54
C GLN A 199 5.84 -15.25 3.17
N LEU A 200 6.06 -16.03 2.12
CA LEU A 200 5.60 -15.71 0.76
C LEU A 200 4.07 -15.54 0.72
N THR A 201 3.33 -16.37 1.45
CA THR A 201 1.86 -16.26 1.53
C THR A 201 1.44 -14.97 2.23
N GLU A 202 2.04 -14.61 3.38
CA GLU A 202 1.77 -13.36 4.09
C GLU A 202 2.00 -12.12 3.18
N LEU A 203 3.11 -12.13 2.48
CA LEU A 203 3.55 -11.02 1.62
C LEU A 203 2.69 -10.90 0.36
N SER A 204 2.56 -12.00 -0.40
CA SER A 204 1.83 -11.99 -1.67
C SER A 204 0.32 -11.78 -1.49
N SER A 205 -0.27 -12.35 -0.43
CA SER A 205 -1.71 -12.19 -0.17
C SER A 205 -2.03 -10.77 0.27
N SER A 206 -1.19 -10.15 1.12
CA SER A 206 -1.37 -8.76 1.52
C SER A 206 -1.26 -7.80 0.33
N LYS A 207 -0.24 -7.98 -0.52
CA LYS A 207 -0.08 -7.17 -1.74
C LYS A 207 -1.30 -7.31 -2.66
N LYS A 208 -1.70 -8.54 -2.98
CA LYS A 208 -2.87 -8.82 -3.84
C LYS A 208 -4.14 -8.20 -3.28
N TRP A 209 -4.34 -8.28 -1.97
CA TRP A 209 -5.50 -7.70 -1.31
C TRP A 209 -5.54 -6.17 -1.46
N LEU A 210 -4.42 -5.49 -1.20
CA LEU A 210 -4.30 -4.03 -1.35
C LEU A 210 -4.48 -3.60 -2.81
N ASP A 211 -3.80 -4.25 -3.73
CA ASP A 211 -3.87 -3.92 -5.16
C ASP A 211 -5.30 -4.07 -5.70
N HIS A 212 -6.00 -5.15 -5.32
CA HIS A 212 -7.37 -5.37 -5.74
C HIS A 212 -8.36 -4.40 -5.09
N ASN A 213 -8.32 -4.25 -3.77
CA ASN A 213 -9.36 -3.51 -3.04
C ASN A 213 -9.20 -1.99 -3.10
N LEU A 214 -7.96 -1.51 -3.22
CA LEU A 214 -7.61 -0.08 -3.30
C LEU A 214 -7.22 0.36 -4.71
N GLN A 215 -7.28 -0.54 -5.72
CA GLN A 215 -6.96 -0.25 -7.13
C GLN A 215 -5.59 0.44 -7.27
N GLN A 216 -4.56 -0.15 -6.64
CA GLN A 216 -3.21 0.40 -6.59
C GLN A 216 -2.17 -0.62 -7.01
N ASN A 217 -0.91 -0.20 -7.09
CA ASN A 217 0.25 -1.09 -7.20
C ASN A 217 1.09 -0.94 -5.93
N THR A 218 0.93 -1.85 -4.98
CA THR A 218 1.66 -1.85 -3.71
C THR A 218 3.12 -2.20 -3.95
N GLN A 219 4.03 -1.28 -3.64
CA GLN A 219 5.46 -1.43 -3.93
C GLN A 219 6.31 -1.67 -2.68
N VAL A 220 5.77 -1.38 -1.51
CA VAL A 220 6.51 -1.36 -0.25
C VAL A 220 5.88 -2.33 0.75
N ILE A 221 6.73 -3.07 1.44
CA ILE A 221 6.39 -3.84 2.64
C ILE A 221 7.02 -3.18 3.87
N CYS A 222 6.27 -3.02 4.93
CA CYS A 222 6.81 -2.75 6.25
C CYS A 222 6.84 -4.06 7.04
N TYR A 223 8.01 -4.46 7.51
CA TYR A 223 8.13 -5.71 8.25
C TYR A 223 7.54 -5.58 9.65
N PRO A 224 6.65 -6.51 10.07
CA PRO A 224 6.21 -6.58 11.46
C PRO A 224 7.38 -6.58 12.44
N ALA A 225 7.37 -5.65 13.40
CA ALA A 225 8.45 -5.41 14.35
C ALA A 225 9.86 -5.23 13.71
N GLY A 226 9.93 -4.93 12.42
CA GLY A 226 11.18 -4.82 11.65
C GLY A 226 11.91 -6.16 11.45
N ARG A 227 11.28 -7.29 11.72
CA ARG A 227 11.92 -8.60 11.76
C ARG A 227 11.85 -9.30 10.41
N ALA A 228 13.01 -9.47 9.79
CA ALA A 228 13.19 -10.13 8.49
C ALA A 228 14.52 -10.89 8.45
N ASN A 229 14.61 -11.88 7.55
CA ASN A 229 15.82 -12.64 7.27
C ASN A 229 16.04 -12.76 5.74
N GLN A 230 17.06 -13.49 5.31
CA GLN A 230 17.35 -13.68 3.89
C GLN A 230 16.21 -14.36 3.12
N GLN A 231 15.46 -15.25 3.77
CA GLN A 231 14.29 -15.88 3.16
C GLN A 231 13.15 -14.86 2.98
N THR A 232 12.98 -13.92 3.92
CA THR A 232 12.03 -12.82 3.82
C THR A 232 12.33 -11.97 2.59
N ILE A 233 13.58 -11.56 2.41
CA ILE A 233 14.01 -10.76 1.23
C ILE A 233 13.76 -11.52 -0.08
N LYS A 234 13.99 -12.82 -0.10
CA LYS A 234 13.68 -13.67 -1.27
C LYS A 234 12.17 -13.70 -1.55
N ALA A 235 11.36 -13.83 -0.50
CA ALA A 235 9.90 -13.84 -0.60
C ALA A 235 9.34 -12.47 -1.04
N ASP A 236 9.90 -11.35 -0.57
CA ASP A 236 9.54 -10.00 -1.00
C ASP A 236 9.73 -9.81 -2.51
N LYS A 237 10.91 -10.21 -3.01
CA LYS A 237 11.22 -10.15 -4.45
C LYS A 237 10.25 -10.98 -5.26
N GLN A 238 9.93 -12.18 -4.80
CA GLN A 238 8.97 -13.07 -5.47
C GLN A 238 7.54 -12.53 -5.40
N ALA A 239 7.15 -11.88 -4.31
CA ALA A 239 5.86 -11.22 -4.16
C ALA A 239 5.75 -9.91 -4.98
N GLY A 240 6.88 -9.37 -5.47
CA GLY A 240 6.93 -8.17 -6.33
C GLY A 240 7.03 -6.86 -5.57
N TYR A 241 7.48 -6.87 -4.31
CA TYR A 241 7.84 -5.65 -3.60
C TYR A 241 9.16 -5.09 -4.12
N GLN A 242 9.30 -3.78 -4.12
CA GLN A 242 10.52 -3.08 -4.56
C GLN A 242 11.34 -2.59 -3.37
N TYR A 243 10.69 -2.26 -2.27
CA TYR A 243 11.30 -1.74 -1.04
C TYR A 243 10.68 -2.38 0.18
N ALA A 244 11.48 -2.44 1.26
CA ALA A 244 11.00 -2.86 2.56
C ALA A 244 11.49 -1.91 3.67
N LEU A 245 10.58 -1.59 4.60
CA LEU A 245 10.83 -0.75 5.77
C LEU A 245 11.11 -1.62 6.97
N SER A 246 12.22 -1.33 7.65
CA SER A 246 12.58 -1.96 8.92
C SER A 246 12.31 -1.02 10.11
N THR A 247 12.68 -1.45 11.31
CA THR A 247 12.68 -0.61 12.52
C THR A 247 14.09 -0.14 12.91
N ALA A 248 15.10 -0.47 12.10
CA ALA A 248 16.47 0.00 12.33
C ALA A 248 16.51 1.55 12.25
N PRO A 249 17.16 2.23 13.20
CA PRO A 249 17.20 3.67 13.22
C PRO A 249 18.10 4.24 12.12
N GLY A 250 17.76 5.43 11.63
CA GLY A 250 18.56 6.16 10.65
C GLY A 250 17.75 6.80 9.54
N ILE A 251 18.40 7.66 8.77
CA ILE A 251 17.87 8.26 7.54
C ILE A 251 18.09 7.27 6.40
N ALA A 252 17.02 6.92 5.67
CA ALA A 252 17.13 6.05 4.51
C ALA A 252 17.86 6.75 3.37
N THR A 253 18.68 5.97 2.61
CA THR A 253 19.42 6.50 1.46
C THR A 253 19.20 5.67 0.21
N SER A 254 19.44 6.27 -0.96
CA SER A 254 19.32 5.58 -2.25
C SER A 254 20.43 4.53 -2.49
N THR A 255 21.46 4.50 -1.64
CA THR A 255 22.56 3.52 -1.67
C THR A 255 22.35 2.36 -0.69
N GLN A 256 21.35 2.45 0.17
CA GLN A 256 20.99 1.42 1.14
C GLN A 256 20.38 0.18 0.46
N ASN A 257 20.43 -0.98 1.15
CA ASN A 257 19.69 -2.15 0.69
C ASN A 257 18.19 -1.81 0.61
N PRO A 258 17.54 -1.89 -0.57
CA PRO A 258 16.13 -1.53 -0.73
C PRO A 258 15.17 -2.38 0.13
N TYR A 259 15.60 -3.57 0.54
CA TYR A 259 14.81 -4.46 1.41
C TYR A 259 15.15 -4.32 2.90
N ASN A 260 15.76 -3.22 3.30
CA ASN A 260 16.06 -2.92 4.71
C ASN A 260 16.25 -1.41 4.92
N LEU A 261 15.27 -0.60 4.51
CA LEU A 261 15.33 0.84 4.73
C LEU A 261 15.19 1.17 6.21
N THR A 262 16.08 2.03 6.70
CA THR A 262 16.04 2.57 8.07
C THR A 262 14.92 3.58 8.24
N ARG A 263 14.42 3.72 9.47
CA ARG A 263 13.39 4.71 9.81
C ARG A 263 13.72 5.45 11.09
N GLN A 264 13.14 6.61 11.26
CA GLN A 264 13.24 7.46 12.44
C GLN A 264 12.00 7.26 13.31
N ARG A 265 12.17 6.61 14.45
CA ARG A 265 11.07 6.31 15.37
C ARG A 265 10.66 7.56 16.14
N VAL A 266 9.38 7.93 16.07
CA VAL A 266 8.79 8.96 16.90
C VAL A 266 8.10 8.30 18.09
N VAL A 267 8.38 8.81 19.30
CA VAL A 267 7.85 8.27 20.56
C VAL A 267 7.11 9.35 21.34
N PRO A 268 6.13 8.99 22.20
CA PRO A 268 5.43 9.97 23.03
C PRO A 268 6.40 10.71 23.97
N GLY A 269 6.11 11.97 24.23
CA GLY A 269 6.94 12.83 25.08
C GLY A 269 8.23 13.33 24.43
N MET A 270 8.43 13.11 23.13
CA MET A 270 9.59 13.63 22.41
C MET A 270 9.53 15.15 22.36
N SER A 271 10.63 15.83 22.71
CA SER A 271 10.72 17.26 22.54
C SER A 271 10.77 17.64 21.04
N LEU A 272 10.31 18.85 20.71
CA LEU A 272 10.38 19.32 19.32
C LEU A 272 11.82 19.37 18.81
N THR A 273 12.80 19.69 19.65
CA THR A 273 14.22 19.64 19.30
C THR A 273 14.67 18.23 18.95
N ALA A 274 14.28 17.21 19.75
CA ALA A 274 14.57 15.83 19.43
C ALA A 274 13.91 15.37 18.10
N PHE A 275 12.66 15.79 17.86
CA PHE A 275 11.99 15.56 16.58
C PHE A 275 12.75 16.19 15.39
N GLN A 276 13.26 17.41 15.56
CA GLN A 276 14.07 18.08 14.53
C GLN A 276 15.34 17.29 14.19
N THR A 277 15.96 16.69 15.19
CA THR A 277 17.15 15.84 15.01
C THR A 277 16.85 14.62 14.14
N LEU A 278 15.67 14.00 14.29
CA LEU A 278 15.25 12.88 13.42
C LEU A 278 15.21 13.22 11.93
N LEU A 279 15.04 14.50 11.58
CA LEU A 279 14.95 14.94 10.19
C LEU A 279 16.32 15.20 9.54
N THR A 280 17.38 15.29 10.32
CA THR A 280 18.70 15.75 9.85
C THR A 280 19.87 14.86 10.24
N SER A 281 19.72 13.98 11.23
CA SER A 281 20.80 13.16 11.77
C SER A 281 20.61 11.68 11.50
N ASN A 282 21.68 11.01 11.10
CA ASN A 282 21.79 9.55 11.19
C ASN A 282 22.15 9.25 12.66
N ASN A 283 21.20 8.75 13.43
CA ASN A 283 21.42 8.26 14.80
C ASN A 283 22.15 6.93 14.78
#